data_3cb09a22290e2a10d99367b32cd24532
#
_entry.id   3cb09a22290e2a10d99367b32cd24532
#
_cell.length_a   1.000
_cell.length_b   1.000
_cell.length_c   1.000
_cell.angle_alpha   90.00
_cell.angle_beta   90.00
_cell.angle_gamma   90.00
#
_symmetry.space_group_name_H-M   'P 1'
#
loop_
_entity.id
_entity.type
_entity.pdbx_description
1 polymer ?
#
loop_
_entity_poly.entity_id
_entity_poly.type
_entity_poly.pdbx_seq_one_letter_code
_entity_poly.pdbx_strand_id
1 'polypeptide(L)'
;DGINGIVQLYDIMPGETSTDVMHALLIQFMVAQLAIFVLIGIMQSLIYYYYASAEVRSRMDMMTGAFNRTMLISTIEHDLKSLKRGQKVMFIMMDVDYFKQINDTYGHDFGDQVLISLVRILQRNFAGDAMVGRMGGDEFSVYCRHAEIERRLPNIMEQVMREFDQIVVPGDRIRVLNFSYGVSWGETGMHFEELYKKADKDLYEHKHIRRQYVDNSKGNV
;
A
#
# COMPACT_ATOMS: atom_id res chain seq x y z
N ASP A 1 18.44 -58.89 31.12
CA ASP A 1 17.71 -58.15 32.19
C ASP A 1 17.02 -56.86 31.69
N GLY A 2 17.46 -56.26 30.60
CA GLY A 2 16.84 -55.03 30.04
C GLY A 2 15.53 -55.24 29.31
N ILE A 3 15.32 -56.42 28.72
CA ILE A 3 14.11 -56.72 27.93
C ILE A 3 12.91 -57.02 28.80
N ASN A 4 13.11 -57.62 29.99
CA ASN A 4 12.04 -57.88 30.95
C ASN A 4 11.45 -56.63 31.61
N GLY A 5 12.18 -55.54 31.67
CA GLY A 5 11.69 -54.27 32.22
C GLY A 5 10.70 -53.51 31.30
N ILE A 6 10.84 -53.68 30.00
CA ILE A 6 9.95 -53.00 29.01
C ILE A 6 8.64 -53.76 28.90
N VAL A 7 8.68 -55.11 29.04
CA VAL A 7 7.46 -55.95 28.94
C VAL A 7 6.52 -55.77 30.13
N GLN A 8 7.03 -55.35 31.30
CA GLN A 8 6.17 -55.06 32.48
C GLN A 8 5.43 -53.72 32.41
N LEU A 9 5.79 -52.82 31.48
CA LEU A 9 5.12 -51.50 31.34
C LEU A 9 3.85 -51.57 30.48
N TYR A 10 3.66 -52.67 29.72
CA TYR A 10 2.43 -52.91 28.97
C TYR A 10 1.77 -54.17 29.53
N ASP A 11 0.55 -54.02 30.08
CA ASP A 11 -0.34 -55.10 30.44
C ASP A 11 -0.69 -55.88 29.16
N ILE A 12 0.22 -56.85 28.75
CA ILE A 12 -0.02 -57.69 27.60
C ILE A 12 -1.10 -58.70 28.01
N MET A 13 -2.29 -58.57 27.39
CA MET A 13 -3.36 -59.49 27.60
C MET A 13 -2.93 -60.93 27.16
N PRO A 14 -3.29 -61.97 27.91
CA PRO A 14 -2.95 -63.35 27.57
C PRO A 14 -3.51 -63.68 26.19
N GLY A 15 -2.61 -63.85 25.18
CA GLY A 15 -2.97 -64.16 23.79
C GLY A 15 -2.42 -63.21 22.71
N GLU A 16 -1.86 -62.07 23.12
CA GLU A 16 -1.21 -61.16 22.14
C GLU A 16 0.21 -61.65 21.76
N THR A 17 0.49 -61.66 20.49
CA THR A 17 1.81 -62.01 19.96
C THR A 17 2.73 -60.75 20.00
N SER A 18 4.02 -60.96 20.08
CA SER A 18 5.03 -59.87 20.02
C SER A 18 4.85 -59.00 18.77
N THR A 19 4.31 -59.56 17.70
CA THR A 19 3.98 -58.87 16.45
C THR A 19 2.79 -57.89 16.60
N ASP A 20 1.79 -58.26 17.38
CA ASP A 20 0.59 -57.43 17.59
C ASP A 20 0.93 -56.17 18.39
N VAL A 21 1.75 -56.30 19.43
CA VAL A 21 2.26 -55.19 20.22
C VAL A 21 3.11 -54.25 19.36
N MET A 22 3.95 -54.79 18.48
CA MET A 22 4.77 -53.97 17.60
C MET A 22 3.93 -53.20 16.57
N HIS A 23 2.90 -53.82 16.00
CA HIS A 23 1.95 -53.13 15.09
C HIS A 23 1.17 -52.00 15.82
N ALA A 24 0.72 -52.24 17.05
CA ALA A 24 0.06 -51.23 17.83
C ALA A 24 0.94 -50.00 18.12
N LEU A 25 2.24 -50.24 18.47
CA LEU A 25 3.21 -49.16 18.67
C LEU A 25 3.50 -48.39 17.37
N LEU A 26 3.62 -49.08 16.24
CA LEU A 26 3.81 -48.43 14.94
C LEU A 26 2.61 -47.53 14.58
N ILE A 27 1.39 -48.03 14.78
CA ILE A 27 0.18 -47.26 14.51
C ILE A 27 0.10 -46.02 15.42
N GLN A 28 0.40 -46.17 16.73
CA GLN A 28 0.45 -45.02 17.66
C GLN A 28 1.50 -43.99 17.24
N PHE A 29 2.68 -44.44 16.80
CA PHE A 29 3.72 -43.54 16.30
C PHE A 29 3.25 -42.79 15.03
N MET A 30 2.64 -43.48 14.07
CA MET A 30 2.12 -42.87 12.85
C MET A 30 1.01 -41.85 13.16
N VAL A 31 0.10 -42.17 14.09
CA VAL A 31 -0.97 -41.26 14.52
C VAL A 31 -0.38 -40.00 15.20
N ALA A 32 0.64 -40.19 16.07
CA ALA A 32 1.32 -39.07 16.70
C ALA A 32 2.03 -38.18 15.68
N GLN A 33 2.72 -38.75 14.69
CA GLN A 33 3.34 -38.00 13.59
C GLN A 33 2.31 -37.21 12.79
N LEU A 34 1.20 -37.84 12.41
CA LEU A 34 0.11 -37.18 11.69
C LEU A 34 -0.46 -36.01 12.50
N ALA A 35 -0.67 -36.20 13.81
CA ALA A 35 -1.18 -35.15 14.70
C ALA A 35 -0.19 -33.95 14.74
N ILE A 36 1.12 -34.21 14.81
CA ILE A 36 2.15 -33.16 14.78
C ILE A 36 2.11 -32.40 13.44
N PHE A 37 2.00 -33.08 12.32
CA PHE A 37 1.87 -32.41 11.00
C PHE A 37 0.62 -31.54 10.91
N VAL A 38 -0.51 -32.02 11.41
CA VAL A 38 -1.75 -31.25 11.44
C VAL A 38 -1.61 -30.01 12.31
N LEU A 39 -1.00 -30.14 13.51
CA LEU A 39 -0.75 -29.01 14.41
C LEU A 39 0.21 -27.97 13.78
N ILE A 40 1.25 -28.40 13.10
CA ILE A 40 2.16 -27.50 12.37
C ILE A 40 1.40 -26.78 11.26
N GLY A 41 0.58 -27.46 10.49
CA GLY A 41 -0.24 -26.85 9.44
C GLY A 41 -1.23 -25.79 9.98
N ILE A 42 -1.90 -26.09 11.09
CA ILE A 42 -2.80 -25.15 11.77
C ILE A 42 -2.02 -23.94 12.25
N MET A 43 -0.85 -24.14 12.89
CA MET A 43 -0.02 -23.05 13.38
C MET A 43 0.48 -22.15 12.26
N GLN A 44 0.96 -22.72 11.14
CA GLN A 44 1.37 -21.95 9.97
C GLN A 44 0.20 -21.14 9.38
N SER A 45 -0.99 -21.74 9.32
CA SER A 45 -2.20 -21.07 8.85
C SER A 45 -2.60 -19.90 9.74
N LEU A 46 -2.51 -20.07 11.07
CA LEU A 46 -2.77 -19.00 12.05
C LEU A 46 -1.74 -17.87 11.96
N ILE A 47 -0.47 -18.20 11.81
CA ILE A 47 0.60 -17.23 11.61
C ILE A 47 0.37 -16.43 10.33
N TYR A 48 0.09 -17.10 9.22
CA TYR A 48 -0.24 -16.45 7.95
C TYR A 48 -1.45 -15.51 8.09
N TYR A 49 -2.53 -15.98 8.71
CA TYR A 49 -3.72 -15.18 8.96
C TYR A 49 -3.42 -13.96 9.87
N TYR A 50 -2.60 -14.14 10.90
CA TYR A 50 -2.19 -13.06 11.79
C TYR A 50 -1.40 -11.97 11.05
N TYR A 51 -0.40 -12.36 10.25
CA TYR A 51 0.37 -11.41 9.46
C TYR A 51 -0.48 -10.72 8.40
N ALA A 52 -1.29 -11.46 7.64
CA ALA A 52 -2.21 -10.88 6.65
C ALA A 52 -3.21 -9.89 7.30
N SER A 53 -3.72 -10.21 8.48
CA SER A 53 -4.64 -9.32 9.21
C SER A 53 -3.95 -8.11 9.83
N ALA A 54 -2.67 -8.22 10.22
CA ALA A 54 -1.88 -7.09 10.74
C ALA A 54 -1.58 -6.07 9.63
N GLU A 55 -1.30 -6.53 8.42
CA GLU A 55 -1.08 -5.66 7.25
C GLU A 55 -2.34 -4.87 6.87
N VAL A 56 -3.51 -5.48 6.97
CA VAL A 56 -4.81 -4.82 6.77
C VAL A 56 -5.13 -3.81 7.89
N ARG A 57 -4.62 -4.00 9.10
CA ARG A 57 -4.85 -3.09 10.25
C ARG A 57 -4.05 -1.79 10.17
N SER A 58 -2.94 -1.76 9.48
CA SER A 58 -2.21 -0.51 9.24
C SER A 58 -2.93 0.28 8.15
N ARG A 59 -3.67 1.31 8.52
CA ARG A 59 -4.38 2.20 7.57
C ARG A 59 -3.49 3.26 6.94
N MET A 60 -2.34 3.49 7.55
CA MET A 60 -1.46 4.60 7.21
C MET A 60 -0.11 4.06 6.69
N ASP A 61 0.50 4.81 5.80
CA ASP A 61 1.91 4.66 5.44
C ASP A 61 2.77 5.18 6.59
N MET A 62 3.63 4.33 7.13
CA MET A 62 4.41 4.60 8.35
C MET A 62 5.41 5.73 8.18
N MET A 63 5.90 5.97 6.96
CA MET A 63 6.89 7.00 6.67
C MET A 63 6.25 8.37 6.53
N THR A 64 5.19 8.46 5.74
CA THR A 64 4.59 9.75 5.34
C THR A 64 3.38 10.15 6.16
N GLY A 65 2.70 9.20 6.83
CA GLY A 65 1.43 9.44 7.50
C GLY A 65 0.25 9.66 6.54
N ALA A 66 0.41 9.35 5.27
CA ALA A 66 -0.69 9.26 4.31
C ALA A 66 -1.48 7.96 4.51
N PHE A 67 -2.69 7.86 3.98
CA PHE A 67 -3.35 6.55 3.90
C PHE A 67 -2.54 5.62 2.98
N ASN A 68 -2.42 4.35 3.36
CA ASN A 68 -1.78 3.40 2.48
C ASN A 68 -2.70 3.01 1.31
N ARG A 69 -2.10 2.42 0.27
CA ARG A 69 -2.79 2.00 -0.95
C ARG A 69 -4.03 1.15 -0.67
N THR A 70 -3.92 0.18 0.23
CA THR A 70 -5.01 -0.76 0.53
C THR A 70 -6.21 -0.04 1.14
N MET A 71 -5.97 0.83 2.13
CA MET A 71 -7.03 1.61 2.77
C MET A 71 -7.69 2.57 1.79
N LEU A 72 -6.91 3.26 0.98
CA LEU A 72 -7.43 4.20 0.00
C LEU A 72 -8.33 3.50 -1.03
N ILE A 73 -7.85 2.42 -1.65
CA ILE A 73 -8.61 1.66 -2.65
C ILE A 73 -9.90 1.11 -2.06
N SER A 74 -9.84 0.51 -0.86
CA SER A 74 -11.02 -0.05 -0.21
C SER A 74 -12.09 1.01 0.08
N THR A 75 -11.67 2.22 0.47
CA THR A 75 -12.58 3.34 0.71
C THR A 75 -13.22 3.83 -0.59
N ILE A 76 -12.43 4.01 -1.64
CA ILE A 76 -12.93 4.45 -2.95
C ILE A 76 -13.93 3.44 -3.51
N GLU A 77 -13.62 2.14 -3.47
CA GLU A 77 -14.52 1.07 -3.93
C GLU A 77 -15.84 1.05 -3.14
N HIS A 78 -15.76 1.22 -1.82
CA HIS A 78 -16.96 1.33 -0.98
C HIS A 78 -17.82 2.53 -1.37
N ASP A 79 -17.18 3.67 -1.57
CA ASP A 79 -17.84 4.92 -1.92
C ASP A 79 -18.48 4.87 -3.31
N LEU A 80 -17.76 4.39 -4.32
CA LEU A 80 -18.28 4.23 -5.68
C LEU A 80 -19.57 3.37 -5.72
N LYS A 81 -19.61 2.30 -4.90
CA LYS A 81 -20.81 1.45 -4.75
C LYS A 81 -21.99 2.17 -4.08
N SER A 82 -21.69 3.14 -3.21
CA SER A 82 -22.71 3.88 -2.43
C SER A 82 -23.16 5.19 -3.08
N LEU A 83 -22.53 5.62 -4.18
CA LEU A 83 -22.87 6.86 -4.88
C LEU A 83 -24.28 6.82 -5.42
N LYS A 84 -25.03 7.89 -5.16
CA LYS A 84 -26.34 8.11 -5.81
C LYS A 84 -26.14 8.66 -7.21
N ARG A 85 -27.16 8.46 -8.06
CA ARG A 85 -27.17 8.99 -9.43
C ARG A 85 -26.92 10.50 -9.43
N GLY A 86 -25.96 10.96 -10.23
CA GLY A 86 -25.56 12.36 -10.32
C GLY A 86 -24.51 12.82 -9.31
N GLN A 87 -24.15 11.99 -8.32
CA GLN A 87 -23.01 12.26 -7.44
C GLN A 87 -21.72 11.87 -8.15
N LYS A 88 -20.67 12.65 -7.91
CA LYS A 88 -19.32 12.40 -8.44
C LYS A 88 -18.30 12.39 -7.30
N VAL A 89 -17.23 11.65 -7.51
CA VAL A 89 -16.03 11.67 -6.68
C VAL A 89 -14.84 12.10 -7.53
N MET A 90 -13.86 12.71 -6.90
CA MET A 90 -12.60 13.10 -7.53
C MET A 90 -11.48 12.19 -7.08
N PHE A 91 -10.65 11.79 -8.03
CA PHE A 91 -9.40 11.10 -7.77
C PHE A 91 -8.27 11.77 -8.54
N ILE A 92 -7.20 12.12 -7.81
CA ILE A 92 -5.97 12.67 -8.38
C ILE A 92 -4.88 11.64 -8.18
N MET A 93 -4.13 11.35 -9.22
CA MET A 93 -2.86 10.62 -9.17
C MET A 93 -1.72 11.59 -9.33
N MET A 94 -0.66 11.43 -8.54
CA MET A 94 0.48 12.35 -8.49
C MET A 94 1.78 11.57 -8.41
N ASP A 95 2.85 12.15 -8.97
CA ASP A 95 4.18 11.56 -8.98
C ASP A 95 5.22 12.68 -8.90
N VAL A 96 6.20 12.53 -8.00
CA VAL A 96 7.25 13.53 -7.80
C VAL A 96 8.24 13.49 -8.97
N ASP A 97 8.34 14.62 -9.67
CA ASP A 97 9.17 14.71 -10.85
C ASP A 97 10.66 14.51 -10.51
N TYR A 98 11.30 13.60 -11.24
CA TYR A 98 12.75 13.29 -11.10
C TYR A 98 13.16 12.81 -9.70
N PHE A 99 12.27 12.14 -8.97
CA PHE A 99 12.51 11.71 -7.58
C PHE A 99 13.77 10.86 -7.42
N LYS A 100 14.05 9.97 -8.39
CA LYS A 100 15.30 9.21 -8.40
C LYS A 100 16.53 10.13 -8.40
N GLN A 101 16.52 11.22 -9.19
CA GLN A 101 17.64 12.16 -9.23
C GLN A 101 17.79 12.94 -7.91
N ILE A 102 16.67 13.22 -7.22
CA ILE A 102 16.69 13.82 -5.89
C ILE A 102 17.41 12.88 -4.92
N ASN A 103 17.06 11.61 -4.89
CA ASN A 103 17.73 10.60 -4.06
C ASN A 103 19.20 10.43 -4.40
N ASP A 104 19.53 10.32 -5.68
CA ASP A 104 20.91 10.13 -6.14
C ASP A 104 21.81 11.34 -5.83
N THR A 105 21.22 12.54 -5.78
CA THR A 105 21.99 13.80 -5.54
C THR A 105 22.08 14.18 -4.07
N TYR A 106 20.98 14.04 -3.32
CA TYR A 106 20.85 14.56 -1.94
C TYR A 106 20.69 13.46 -0.88
N GLY A 107 20.68 12.20 -1.31
CA GLY A 107 20.50 11.04 -0.44
C GLY A 107 19.02 10.71 -0.16
N HIS A 108 18.79 9.48 0.27
CA HIS A 108 17.45 8.95 0.56
C HIS A 108 16.75 9.68 1.71
N ASP A 109 17.50 10.11 2.74
CA ASP A 109 16.95 10.85 3.87
C ASP A 109 16.29 12.16 3.44
N PHE A 110 16.90 12.86 2.47
CA PHE A 110 16.29 14.07 1.91
C PHE A 110 15.08 13.74 1.03
N GLY A 111 15.17 12.68 0.21
CA GLY A 111 14.02 12.19 -0.55
C GLY A 111 12.83 11.86 0.32
N ASP A 112 13.04 11.18 1.44
CA ASP A 112 11.99 10.87 2.41
C ASP A 112 11.36 12.14 3.00
N GLN A 113 12.17 13.17 3.31
CA GLN A 113 11.67 14.47 3.78
C GLN A 113 10.83 15.19 2.72
N VAL A 114 11.20 15.09 1.43
CA VAL A 114 10.42 15.62 0.31
C VAL A 114 9.05 14.95 0.25
N LEU A 115 8.97 13.61 0.33
CA LEU A 115 7.71 12.87 0.32
C LEU A 115 6.83 13.20 1.53
N ILE A 116 7.42 13.28 2.72
CA ILE A 116 6.72 13.67 3.96
C ILE A 116 6.17 15.10 3.83
N SER A 117 6.95 16.01 3.27
CA SER A 117 6.55 17.40 3.07
C SER A 117 5.39 17.52 2.08
N LEU A 118 5.44 16.77 0.96
CA LEU A 118 4.35 16.73 -0.01
C LEU A 118 3.03 16.29 0.65
N VAL A 119 3.06 15.21 1.43
CA VAL A 119 1.86 14.74 2.14
C VAL A 119 1.30 15.79 3.09
N ARG A 120 2.16 16.46 3.87
CA ARG A 120 1.72 17.55 4.77
C ARG A 120 1.09 18.72 4.02
N ILE A 121 1.67 19.11 2.89
CA ILE A 121 1.14 20.17 2.02
C ILE A 121 -0.23 19.76 1.48
N LEU A 122 -0.36 18.53 0.96
CA LEU A 122 -1.62 18.00 0.45
C LEU A 122 -2.70 17.95 1.55
N GLN A 123 -2.39 17.38 2.71
CA GLN A 123 -3.32 17.29 3.84
C GLN A 123 -3.81 18.66 4.31
N ARG A 124 -2.95 19.68 4.31
CA ARG A 124 -3.30 21.04 4.70
C ARG A 124 -4.19 21.72 3.66
N ASN A 125 -3.86 21.61 2.38
CA ASN A 125 -4.58 22.31 1.31
C ASN A 125 -5.92 21.65 0.95
N PHE A 126 -6.04 20.34 1.14
CA PHE A 126 -7.28 19.58 0.96
C PHE A 126 -8.04 19.35 2.29
N ALA A 127 -7.71 20.08 3.35
CA ALA A 127 -8.16 19.83 4.72
C ALA A 127 -9.67 19.51 4.82
N GLY A 128 -9.98 18.40 5.49
CA GLY A 128 -11.34 17.99 5.85
C GLY A 128 -12.15 17.31 4.75
N ASP A 129 -11.81 17.53 3.48
CA ASP A 129 -12.66 17.12 2.34
C ASP A 129 -12.08 15.94 1.56
N ALA A 130 -10.80 15.58 1.79
CA ALA A 130 -10.11 14.59 0.98
C ALA A 130 -9.22 13.64 1.80
N MET A 131 -9.05 12.44 1.27
CA MET A 131 -8.06 11.46 1.73
C MET A 131 -6.81 11.58 0.89
N VAL A 132 -5.66 11.75 1.53
CA VAL A 132 -4.34 11.72 0.88
C VAL A 132 -3.75 10.34 1.09
N GLY A 133 -3.42 9.64 0.02
CA GLY A 133 -2.87 8.28 0.04
C GLY A 133 -1.53 8.17 -0.68
N ARG A 134 -0.71 7.20 -0.24
CA ARG A 134 0.51 6.80 -0.93
C ARG A 134 0.26 5.49 -1.66
N MET A 135 0.43 5.52 -2.99
CA MET A 135 0.21 4.37 -3.87
C MET A 135 1.43 3.45 -3.94
N GLY A 136 2.63 4.00 -3.79
CA GLY A 136 3.93 3.31 -3.75
C GLY A 136 5.06 4.26 -4.13
N GLY A 137 6.27 4.03 -3.65
CA GLY A 137 7.44 4.83 -4.01
C GLY A 137 7.20 6.34 -3.85
N ASP A 138 7.23 7.05 -4.94
CA ASP A 138 6.99 8.50 -5.12
C ASP A 138 5.58 8.84 -5.67
N GLU A 139 4.71 7.82 -5.76
CA GLU A 139 3.34 7.97 -6.23
C GLU A 139 2.37 8.24 -5.07
N PHE A 140 1.61 9.33 -5.19
CA PHE A 140 0.58 9.73 -4.24
C PHE A 140 -0.77 9.89 -4.93
N SER A 141 -1.82 9.96 -4.14
CA SER A 141 -3.16 10.23 -4.64
C SER A 141 -3.98 11.02 -3.64
N VAL A 142 -4.93 11.78 -4.18
CA VAL A 142 -5.94 12.50 -3.39
C VAL A 142 -7.31 12.05 -3.86
N TYR A 143 -8.14 11.64 -2.90
CA TYR A 143 -9.52 11.22 -3.15
C TYR A 143 -10.49 12.10 -2.39
N CYS A 144 -11.52 12.61 -3.07
CA CYS A 144 -12.54 13.48 -2.48
C CYS A 144 -13.95 13.10 -2.93
N ARG A 145 -14.89 13.05 -1.97
CA ARG A 145 -16.33 12.76 -2.24
C ARG A 145 -17.16 13.99 -2.59
N HIS A 146 -16.64 15.19 -2.38
CA HIS A 146 -17.43 16.41 -2.48
C HIS A 146 -17.32 17.06 -3.86
N ALA A 147 -18.45 17.20 -4.56
CA ALA A 147 -18.49 17.77 -5.92
C ALA A 147 -18.01 19.25 -5.97
N GLU A 148 -18.11 19.99 -4.87
CA GLU A 148 -17.68 21.39 -4.81
C GLU A 148 -16.16 21.57 -4.98
N ILE A 149 -15.38 20.50 -4.77
CA ILE A 149 -13.94 20.52 -4.94
C ILE A 149 -13.56 20.84 -6.41
N GLU A 150 -14.38 20.48 -7.38
CA GLU A 150 -14.13 20.72 -8.80
C GLU A 150 -13.82 22.19 -9.11
N ARG A 151 -14.60 23.10 -8.54
CA ARG A 151 -14.41 24.55 -8.71
C ARG A 151 -13.16 25.09 -8.02
N ARG A 152 -12.77 24.48 -6.90
CA ARG A 152 -11.65 24.91 -6.05
C ARG A 152 -10.33 24.27 -6.46
N LEU A 153 -10.38 23.15 -7.19
CA LEU A 153 -9.23 22.34 -7.51
C LEU A 153 -8.07 23.12 -8.18
N PRO A 154 -8.31 23.97 -9.21
CA PRO A 154 -7.21 24.73 -9.80
C PRO A 154 -6.44 25.58 -8.81
N ASN A 155 -7.15 26.29 -7.94
CA ASN A 155 -6.54 27.15 -6.92
C ASN A 155 -5.81 26.34 -5.84
N ILE A 156 -6.38 25.19 -5.44
CA ILE A 156 -5.73 24.27 -4.49
C ILE A 156 -4.43 23.74 -5.08
N MET A 157 -4.47 23.26 -6.32
CA MET A 157 -3.27 22.70 -6.97
C MET A 157 -2.18 23.74 -7.20
N GLU A 158 -2.55 24.97 -7.57
CA GLU A 158 -1.61 26.08 -7.67
C GLU A 158 -0.95 26.39 -6.32
N GLN A 159 -1.72 26.36 -5.24
CA GLN A 159 -1.19 26.56 -3.89
C GLN A 159 -0.25 25.42 -3.46
N VAL A 160 -0.65 24.17 -3.71
CA VAL A 160 0.19 22.99 -3.44
C VAL A 160 1.51 23.06 -4.21
N MET A 161 1.49 23.42 -5.49
CA MET A 161 2.69 23.59 -6.30
C MET A 161 3.60 24.67 -5.74
N ARG A 162 3.07 25.83 -5.41
CA ARG A 162 3.85 26.93 -4.82
C ARG A 162 4.51 26.54 -3.50
N GLU A 163 3.78 25.85 -2.62
CA GLU A 163 4.33 25.42 -1.33
C GLU A 163 5.39 24.31 -1.49
N PHE A 164 5.21 23.42 -2.45
CA PHE A 164 6.16 22.35 -2.73
C PHE A 164 7.45 22.87 -3.34
N ASP A 165 7.37 23.87 -4.22
CA ASP A 165 8.51 24.58 -4.79
C ASP A 165 9.36 25.32 -3.73
N GLN A 166 8.73 25.76 -2.64
CA GLN A 166 9.43 26.47 -1.54
C GLN A 166 10.20 25.53 -0.60
N ILE A 167 10.18 24.23 -0.79
CA ILE A 167 10.97 23.29 0.01
C ILE A 167 12.46 23.56 -0.25
N VAL A 168 13.19 23.91 0.82
CA VAL A 168 14.61 24.23 0.74
C VAL A 168 15.43 22.99 0.42
N VAL A 169 16.12 23.02 -0.72
CA VAL A 169 17.04 21.97 -1.15
C VAL A 169 18.45 22.26 -0.63
N PRO A 170 19.13 21.33 0.06
CA PRO A 170 20.46 21.54 0.62
C PRO A 170 21.48 21.90 -0.47
N GLY A 171 22.16 23.04 -0.30
CA GLY A 171 23.27 23.45 -1.18
C GLY A 171 22.88 23.93 -2.58
N ASP A 172 21.61 23.83 -2.97
CA ASP A 172 21.13 24.22 -4.30
C ASP A 172 19.92 25.14 -4.17
N ARG A 173 20.12 26.45 -4.38
CA ARG A 173 19.07 27.47 -4.29
C ARG A 173 18.23 27.59 -5.58
N ILE A 174 18.57 26.86 -6.63
CA ILE A 174 18.00 27.02 -7.98
C ILE A 174 17.07 25.84 -8.32
N ARG A 175 17.18 24.71 -7.61
CA ARG A 175 16.39 23.53 -7.94
C ARG A 175 14.97 23.63 -7.37
N VAL A 176 14.03 23.72 -8.28
CA VAL A 176 12.60 23.72 -8.03
C VAL A 176 12.11 22.27 -7.90
N LEU A 177 11.53 21.93 -6.77
CA LEU A 177 10.84 20.64 -6.61
C LEU A 177 9.48 20.72 -7.29
N ASN A 178 9.18 19.72 -8.09
CA ASN A 178 7.92 19.65 -8.81
C ASN A 178 7.30 18.26 -8.73
N PHE A 179 6.01 18.18 -9.01
CA PHE A 179 5.29 16.95 -9.23
C PHE A 179 4.37 17.10 -10.44
N SER A 180 4.09 15.99 -11.08
CA SER A 180 3.07 15.89 -12.11
C SER A 180 1.81 15.25 -11.54
N TYR A 181 0.64 15.61 -12.05
CA TYR A 181 -0.62 15.03 -11.57
C TYR A 181 -1.61 14.84 -12.73
N GLY A 182 -2.52 13.88 -12.54
CA GLY A 182 -3.66 13.65 -13.41
C GLY A 182 -4.94 13.52 -12.61
N VAL A 183 -6.04 14.00 -13.13
CA VAL A 183 -7.35 14.06 -12.46
C VAL A 183 -8.35 13.17 -13.18
N SER A 184 -9.13 12.44 -12.40
CA SER A 184 -10.28 11.70 -12.90
C SER A 184 -11.50 11.88 -12.01
N TRP A 185 -12.68 11.70 -12.63
CA TRP A 185 -13.96 11.78 -11.96
C TRP A 185 -14.67 10.45 -12.03
N GLY A 186 -15.10 9.96 -10.87
CA GLY A 186 -15.87 8.74 -10.73
C GLY A 186 -17.34 9.03 -10.50
N GLU A 187 -18.18 8.14 -11.02
CA GLU A 187 -19.64 8.18 -10.90
C GLU A 187 -20.20 6.80 -10.58
N THR A 188 -21.49 6.74 -10.29
CA THR A 188 -22.18 5.50 -9.91
C THR A 188 -21.94 4.39 -10.94
N GLY A 189 -21.54 3.22 -10.46
CA GLY A 189 -21.30 2.03 -11.29
C GLY A 189 -19.89 1.88 -11.83
N MET A 190 -19.01 2.86 -11.60
CA MET A 190 -17.58 2.72 -11.93
C MET A 190 -16.85 1.88 -10.89
N HIS A 191 -15.75 1.26 -11.31
CA HIS A 191 -14.77 0.60 -10.46
C HIS A 191 -13.51 1.46 -10.30
N PHE A 192 -12.78 1.25 -9.20
CA PHE A 192 -11.52 1.98 -8.94
C PHE A 192 -10.53 1.88 -10.11
N GLU A 193 -10.44 0.72 -10.75
CA GLU A 193 -9.52 0.52 -11.88
C GLU A 193 -9.79 1.46 -13.07
N GLU A 194 -11.06 1.78 -13.35
CA GLU A 194 -11.42 2.72 -14.40
C GLU A 194 -11.04 4.15 -14.02
N LEU A 195 -11.30 4.51 -12.77
CA LEU A 195 -10.95 5.80 -12.19
C LEU A 195 -9.43 6.00 -12.23
N TYR A 196 -8.68 4.98 -11.81
CA TYR A 196 -7.22 4.95 -11.82
C TYR A 196 -6.67 5.11 -13.25
N LYS A 197 -7.13 4.32 -14.21
CA LYS A 197 -6.68 4.39 -15.60
C LYS A 197 -6.90 5.77 -16.24
N LYS A 198 -8.01 6.43 -15.91
CA LYS A 198 -8.29 7.78 -16.40
C LYS A 198 -7.32 8.80 -15.82
N ALA A 199 -7.05 8.73 -14.50
CA ALA A 199 -6.10 9.62 -13.84
C ALA A 199 -4.66 9.37 -14.33
N ASP A 200 -4.26 8.12 -14.51
CA ASP A 200 -2.94 7.73 -15.01
C ASP A 200 -2.70 8.27 -16.44
N LYS A 201 -3.71 8.16 -17.31
CA LYS A 201 -3.65 8.73 -18.65
C LYS A 201 -3.46 10.25 -18.63
N ASP A 202 -4.21 10.96 -17.80
CA ASP A 202 -4.11 12.42 -17.65
C ASP A 202 -2.73 12.83 -17.08
N LEU A 203 -2.22 12.09 -16.08
CA LEU A 203 -0.88 12.24 -15.52
C LEU A 203 0.20 12.07 -16.59
N TYR A 204 0.07 11.03 -17.43
CA TYR A 204 1.01 10.76 -18.51
C TYR A 204 1.06 11.91 -19.52
N GLU A 205 -0.11 12.44 -19.92
CA GLU A 205 -0.21 13.59 -20.82
C GLU A 205 0.46 14.84 -20.22
N HIS A 206 0.22 15.13 -18.94
CA HIS A 206 0.87 16.23 -18.22
C HIS A 206 2.40 16.07 -18.15
N LYS A 207 2.91 14.87 -17.85
CA LYS A 207 4.35 14.59 -17.84
C LYS A 207 4.98 14.83 -19.21
N HIS A 208 4.32 14.45 -20.29
CA HIS A 208 4.82 14.67 -21.66
C HIS A 208 4.90 16.14 -22.03
N ILE A 209 3.86 16.90 -21.77
CA ILE A 209 3.85 18.35 -22.04
C ILE A 209 4.98 19.04 -21.28
N ARG A 210 5.16 18.70 -20.00
CA ARG A 210 6.19 19.32 -19.15
C ARG A 210 7.62 19.00 -19.62
N ARG A 211 7.90 17.75 -20.03
CA ARG A 211 9.21 17.36 -20.58
C ARG A 211 9.55 18.16 -21.83
N GLN A 212 8.60 18.36 -22.73
CA GLN A 212 8.81 19.17 -23.93
C GLN A 212 9.14 20.64 -23.62
N TYR A 213 8.52 21.24 -22.59
CA TYR A 213 8.84 22.61 -22.16
C TYR A 213 10.26 22.73 -21.58
N VAL A 214 10.70 21.74 -20.78
CA VAL A 214 12.05 21.73 -20.17
C VAL A 214 13.12 21.53 -21.24
N ASP A 215 12.91 20.65 -22.21
CA ASP A 215 13.86 20.40 -23.30
C ASP A 215 13.99 21.61 -24.24
N ASN A 216 12.88 22.27 -24.57
CA ASN A 216 12.89 23.48 -25.40
C ASN A 216 13.54 24.68 -24.69
N SER A 217 13.47 24.77 -23.37
CA SER A 217 14.14 25.84 -22.61
C SER A 217 15.65 25.64 -22.49
N LYS A 218 16.16 24.41 -22.60
CA LYS A 218 17.61 24.09 -22.61
C LYS A 218 18.26 24.23 -24.00
N GLY A 219 17.47 24.23 -25.06
CA GLY A 219 17.95 24.39 -26.44
C GLY A 219 18.13 25.83 -26.90
N ASN A 220 17.78 26.81 -26.08
CA ASN A 220 17.87 28.27 -26.41
C ASN A 220 18.90 29.02 -25.56
N VAL A 221 19.95 28.33 -25.04
CA VAL A 221 21.11 28.95 -24.37
C VAL A 221 22.37 28.66 -25.14
#